data_97a265b1390661acc9a3c7165e3433ee
#
_entry.id   97a265b1390661acc9a3c7165e3433ee
#
_cell.length_a   1.000
_cell.length_b   1.000
_cell.length_c   1.000
_cell.angle_alpha   90.00
_cell.angle_beta   90.00
_cell.angle_gamma   90.00
#
_symmetry.space_group_name_H-M   'P 1'
#
loop_
_entity.id
_entity.type
_entity.pdbx_description
1 polymer ?
#
loop_
_entity_poly.entity_id
_entity_poly.type
_entity_poly.pdbx_seq_one_letter_code
_entity_poly.pdbx_strand_id
1 'polypeptide(L)'
;MGVARLRGFLVALWSMKAGISAGLSVRFLLMTALTLLHGWQLAVLAAALALGVLCFTGQAAWSSFGADLLCMAFVPALFTAWLHEFVHDRLPHNYFVYFFVTVYLGSALAFNLAGLARIGVLLASGSLDAAHVGGEYFAILPLMSFGEGVVNGMVMAMCVVYKPHWVMSFDDKLYLRRRPDLPPEDRDPRLDPP
;
A
#
# COMPACT_ATOMS: atom_id res chain seq x y z
N MET A 1 0.85 19.82 -8.24
CA MET A 1 0.82 20.10 -6.78
C MET A 1 0.73 18.85 -5.88
N GLY A 2 0.50 17.66 -6.43
CA GLY A 2 0.32 16.40 -5.66
C GLY A 2 1.59 15.78 -5.07
N VAL A 3 2.64 15.63 -5.86
CA VAL A 3 3.83 14.83 -5.49
C VAL A 3 4.59 15.41 -4.28
N ALA A 4 4.70 16.73 -4.15
CA ALA A 4 5.42 17.35 -3.04
C ALA A 4 4.69 17.19 -1.69
N ARG A 5 3.35 17.27 -1.68
CA ARG A 5 2.53 17.03 -0.48
C ARG A 5 2.52 15.55 -0.11
N LEU A 6 2.51 14.67 -1.11
CA LEU A 6 2.59 13.23 -0.92
C LEU A 6 3.93 12.82 -0.30
N ARG A 7 5.03 13.43 -0.76
CA ARG A 7 6.37 13.23 -0.17
C ARG A 7 6.43 13.62 1.30
N GLY A 8 5.88 14.79 1.65
CA GLY A 8 5.84 15.26 3.05
C GLY A 8 5.05 14.31 3.96
N PHE A 9 3.91 13.82 3.48
CA PHE A 9 3.08 12.86 4.21
C PHE A 9 3.78 11.51 4.39
N LEU A 10 4.43 10.99 3.36
CA LEU A 10 5.21 9.73 3.44
C LEU A 10 6.40 9.87 4.38
N VAL A 11 7.15 10.96 4.29
CA VAL A 11 8.28 11.20 5.20
C VAL A 11 7.80 11.27 6.65
N ALA A 12 6.70 11.97 6.91
CA ALA A 12 6.11 12.05 8.26
C ALA A 12 5.67 10.67 8.76
N LEU A 13 5.02 9.88 7.91
CA LEU A 13 4.54 8.54 8.27
C LEU A 13 5.69 7.55 8.47
N TRP A 14 6.70 7.59 7.61
CA TRP A 14 7.89 6.74 7.73
C TRP A 14 8.83 7.16 8.85
N SER A 15 8.67 8.39 9.38
CA SER A 15 9.36 8.83 10.60
C SER A 15 8.77 8.20 11.86
N MET A 16 7.53 7.72 11.80
CA MET A 16 6.88 7.01 12.90
C MET A 16 7.44 5.59 12.97
N LYS A 17 8.43 5.38 13.83
CA LYS A 17 9.05 4.08 14.08
C LYS A 17 8.33 3.37 15.22
N ALA A 18 7.83 2.18 14.99
CA ALA A 18 7.60 1.20 16.04
C ALA A 18 8.86 0.33 16.15
N GLY A 19 9.79 0.72 17.00
CA GLY A 19 11.03 -0.03 17.26
C GLY A 19 10.79 -1.10 18.31
N ILE A 20 11.08 -2.36 17.98
CA ILE A 20 10.91 -3.50 18.89
C ILE A 20 12.25 -4.03 19.34
N SER A 21 13.28 -3.94 18.54
CA SER A 21 14.66 -4.23 18.91
C SER A 21 15.66 -3.49 18.02
N ALA A 22 16.93 -3.41 18.45
CA ALA A 22 18.00 -2.75 17.71
C ALA A 22 18.22 -3.43 16.35
N GLY A 23 17.77 -2.78 15.27
CA GLY A 23 17.90 -3.25 13.89
C GLY A 23 16.58 -3.61 13.20
N LEU A 24 15.50 -3.85 13.91
CA LEU A 24 14.17 -4.14 13.37
C LEU A 24 13.20 -2.96 13.61
N SER A 25 13.11 -2.05 12.69
CA SER A 25 12.09 -1.00 12.74
C SER A 25 10.96 -1.34 11.77
N VAL A 26 9.77 -1.52 12.30
CA VAL A 26 8.55 -1.68 11.51
C VAL A 26 7.97 -0.30 11.24
N ARG A 27 7.67 -0.01 9.97
CA ARG A 27 7.10 1.27 9.52
C ARG A 27 5.84 1.00 8.71
N PHE A 28 4.85 1.86 8.85
CA PHE A 28 3.70 1.81 7.96
C PHE A 28 4.14 2.18 6.54
N LEU A 29 3.92 1.28 5.61
CA LEU A 29 4.44 1.42 4.24
C LEU A 29 3.56 2.32 3.38
N LEU A 30 2.24 2.25 3.52
CA LEU A 30 1.25 2.88 2.63
C LEU A 30 1.50 2.66 1.13
N MET A 31 2.34 1.67 0.80
CA MET A 31 2.72 1.40 -0.58
C MET A 31 1.55 0.93 -1.42
N THR A 32 0.59 0.22 -0.82
CA THR A 32 -0.62 -0.22 -1.52
C THR A 32 -1.47 0.97 -1.96
N ALA A 33 -1.77 1.91 -1.05
CA ALA A 33 -2.52 3.11 -1.43
C ALA A 33 -1.80 3.93 -2.50
N LEU A 34 -0.48 4.12 -2.36
CA LEU A 34 0.31 4.83 -3.36
C LEU A 34 0.31 4.16 -4.73
N THR A 35 0.45 2.83 -4.75
CA THR A 35 0.44 2.05 -5.99
C THR A 35 -0.92 2.13 -6.68
N LEU A 36 -2.01 2.05 -5.93
CA LEU A 36 -3.36 2.15 -6.48
C LEU A 36 -3.73 3.58 -6.92
N LEU A 37 -3.14 4.60 -6.29
CA LEU A 37 -3.36 6.01 -6.66
C LEU A 37 -2.56 6.44 -7.90
N HIS A 38 -1.30 6.04 -8.01
CA HIS A 38 -0.36 6.62 -8.98
C HIS A 38 0.35 5.58 -9.86
N GLY A 39 0.07 4.29 -9.67
CA GLY A 39 0.81 3.20 -10.29
C GLY A 39 2.11 2.85 -9.56
N TRP A 40 2.59 1.63 -9.79
CA TRP A 40 3.74 1.09 -9.06
C TRP A 40 5.05 1.87 -9.32
N GLN A 41 5.27 2.41 -10.53
CA GLN A 41 6.50 3.14 -10.87
C GLN A 41 6.64 4.43 -10.05
N LEU A 42 5.57 5.24 -9.98
CA LEU A 42 5.57 6.48 -9.22
C LEU A 42 5.57 6.23 -7.72
N ALA A 43 4.93 5.14 -7.26
CA ALA A 43 4.95 4.73 -5.87
C ALA A 43 6.38 4.38 -5.41
N VAL A 44 7.12 3.57 -6.19
CA VAL A 44 8.51 3.22 -5.90
C VAL A 44 9.42 4.44 -5.95
N LEU A 45 9.25 5.33 -6.93
CA LEU A 45 10.02 6.57 -7.00
C LEU A 45 9.77 7.48 -5.78
N ALA A 46 8.52 7.63 -5.38
CA ALA A 46 8.17 8.41 -4.19
C ALA A 46 8.77 7.81 -2.92
N ALA A 47 8.74 6.48 -2.79
CA ALA A 47 9.37 5.76 -1.69
C ALA A 47 10.90 5.92 -1.69
N ALA A 48 11.56 5.84 -2.84
CA ALA A 48 13.01 6.06 -2.97
C ALA A 48 13.40 7.47 -2.52
N LEU A 49 12.62 8.48 -2.90
CA LEU A 49 12.85 9.87 -2.46
C LEU A 49 12.62 10.04 -0.97
N ALA A 50 11.56 9.43 -0.41
CA ALA A 50 11.29 9.47 1.02
C ALA A 50 12.40 8.80 1.83
N LEU A 51 12.85 7.62 1.38
CA LEU A 51 13.96 6.88 2.00
C LEU A 51 15.27 7.69 1.93
N GLY A 52 15.55 8.36 0.78
CA GLY A 52 16.67 9.25 0.64
C GLY A 52 16.68 10.37 1.67
N VAL A 53 15.52 11.03 1.89
CA VAL A 53 15.38 12.06 2.94
C VAL A 53 15.67 11.48 4.32
N LEU A 54 15.21 10.25 4.62
CA LEU A 54 15.49 9.60 5.91
C LEU A 54 16.98 9.26 6.08
N CYS A 55 17.66 8.91 5.01
CA CYS A 55 19.12 8.71 5.03
C CYS A 55 19.87 10.04 5.29
N PHE A 56 19.47 11.13 4.63
CA PHE A 56 20.06 12.45 4.85
C PHE A 56 19.82 12.98 6.26
N THR A 57 18.67 12.68 6.85
CA THR A 57 18.35 13.07 8.24
C THR A 57 18.95 12.14 9.29
N GLY A 58 19.73 11.12 8.89
CA GLY A 58 20.35 10.16 9.81
C GLY A 58 19.38 9.16 10.45
N GLN A 59 18.13 9.12 9.99
CA GLN A 59 17.11 8.19 10.49
C GLN A 59 17.19 6.78 9.84
N ALA A 60 17.89 6.67 8.72
CA ALA A 60 18.17 5.42 8.03
C ALA A 60 19.64 5.38 7.60
N ALA A 61 20.22 4.17 7.56
CA ALA A 61 21.59 3.99 7.12
C ALA A 61 21.69 3.88 5.60
N TRP A 62 22.66 4.56 5.01
CA TRP A 62 22.95 4.46 3.58
C TRP A 62 23.30 3.04 3.13
N SER A 63 23.94 2.26 4.01
CA SER A 63 24.29 0.87 3.75
C SER A 63 23.07 -0.05 3.54
N SER A 64 21.94 0.27 4.16
CA SER A 64 20.69 -0.49 4.02
C SER A 64 19.73 0.07 2.96
N PHE A 65 20.05 1.22 2.34
CA PHE A 65 19.17 1.92 1.39
C PHE A 65 18.63 1.01 0.29
N GLY A 66 19.52 0.25 -0.39
CA GLY A 66 19.11 -0.64 -1.48
C GLY A 66 18.22 -1.79 -1.01
N ALA A 67 18.55 -2.41 0.12
CA ALA A 67 17.75 -3.48 0.72
C ALA A 67 16.38 -2.98 1.20
N ASP A 68 16.35 -1.80 1.82
CA ASP A 68 15.11 -1.16 2.27
C ASP A 68 14.22 -0.77 1.10
N LEU A 69 14.78 -0.20 0.04
CA LEU A 69 14.04 0.15 -1.17
C LEU A 69 13.45 -1.11 -1.84
N LEU A 70 14.26 -2.17 -1.96
CA LEU A 70 13.79 -3.42 -2.55
C LEU A 70 12.66 -4.04 -1.73
N CYS A 71 12.88 -4.27 -0.44
CA CYS A 71 11.94 -5.01 0.41
C CYS A 71 10.71 -4.19 0.79
N MET A 72 10.88 -2.90 1.09
CA MET A 72 9.78 -2.07 1.64
C MET A 72 9.05 -1.23 0.59
N ALA A 73 9.59 -1.10 -0.63
CA ALA A 73 8.94 -0.35 -1.69
C ALA A 73 8.64 -1.23 -2.91
N PHE A 74 9.66 -1.85 -3.48
CA PHE A 74 9.52 -2.55 -4.75
C PHE A 74 8.66 -3.81 -4.64
N VAL A 75 8.93 -4.67 -3.65
CA VAL A 75 8.18 -5.91 -3.42
C VAL A 75 6.69 -5.64 -3.15
N PRO A 76 6.28 -4.78 -2.20
CA PRO A 76 4.87 -4.52 -1.96
C PRO A 76 4.18 -3.77 -3.12
N ALA A 77 4.89 -2.89 -3.84
CA ALA A 77 4.31 -2.21 -5.00
C ALA A 77 4.00 -3.17 -6.15
N LEU A 78 4.93 -4.05 -6.49
CA LEU A 78 4.70 -5.07 -7.53
C LEU A 78 3.61 -6.05 -7.13
N PHE A 79 3.63 -6.52 -5.88
CA PHE A 79 2.57 -7.40 -5.38
C PHE A 79 1.19 -6.74 -5.47
N THR A 80 1.09 -5.48 -5.07
CA THR A 80 -0.18 -4.73 -5.14
C THR A 80 -0.65 -4.55 -6.59
N ALA A 81 0.25 -4.21 -7.51
CA ALA A 81 -0.08 -4.07 -8.93
C ALA A 81 -0.58 -5.41 -9.50
N TRP A 82 0.14 -6.49 -9.24
CA TRP A 82 -0.26 -7.83 -9.66
C TRP A 82 -1.61 -8.24 -9.06
N LEU A 83 -1.82 -8.01 -7.76
CA LEU A 83 -3.07 -8.35 -7.08
C LEU A 83 -4.25 -7.54 -7.66
N HIS A 84 -4.03 -6.27 -7.95
CA HIS A 84 -5.06 -5.43 -8.57
C HIS A 84 -5.48 -5.95 -9.93
N GLU A 85 -4.53 -6.31 -10.82
CA GLU A 85 -4.81 -6.92 -12.11
C GLU A 85 -5.54 -8.26 -11.95
N PHE A 86 -5.06 -9.12 -11.04
CA PHE A 86 -5.68 -10.40 -10.77
C PHE A 86 -7.14 -10.28 -10.28
N VAL A 87 -7.41 -9.33 -9.37
CA VAL A 87 -8.77 -9.07 -8.87
C VAL A 87 -9.64 -8.50 -9.97
N HIS A 88 -9.10 -7.60 -10.79
CA HIS A 88 -9.82 -7.00 -11.91
C HIS A 88 -10.29 -8.06 -12.92
N ASP A 89 -9.44 -9.04 -13.24
CA ASP A 89 -9.75 -10.07 -14.25
C ASP A 89 -10.64 -11.21 -13.74
N ARG A 90 -10.60 -11.51 -12.44
CA ARG A 90 -11.21 -12.71 -11.89
C ARG A 90 -12.42 -12.49 -11.01
N LEU A 91 -12.61 -11.31 -10.45
CA LEU A 91 -13.63 -11.00 -9.45
C LEU A 91 -14.68 -10.03 -10.00
N PRO A 92 -15.93 -10.09 -9.52
CA PRO A 92 -16.97 -9.15 -9.94
C PRO A 92 -16.58 -7.71 -9.57
N HIS A 93 -16.82 -6.77 -10.50
CA HIS A 93 -16.50 -5.35 -10.36
C HIS A 93 -17.43 -4.66 -9.36
N ASN A 94 -17.30 -5.01 -8.09
CA ASN A 94 -18.04 -4.41 -6.99
C ASN A 94 -17.10 -3.59 -6.12
N TYR A 95 -17.56 -2.41 -5.68
CA TYR A 95 -16.83 -1.55 -4.76
C TYR A 95 -16.36 -2.28 -3.50
N PHE A 96 -17.20 -3.13 -2.91
CA PHE A 96 -16.85 -3.92 -1.73
C PHE A 96 -15.70 -4.90 -1.99
N VAL A 97 -15.72 -5.59 -3.14
CA VAL A 97 -14.63 -6.50 -3.53
C VAL A 97 -13.34 -5.73 -3.72
N TYR A 98 -13.38 -4.61 -4.44
CA TYR A 98 -12.23 -3.76 -4.62
C TYR A 98 -11.65 -3.30 -3.27
N PHE A 99 -12.51 -2.77 -2.39
CA PHE A 99 -12.09 -2.21 -1.11
C PHE A 99 -11.53 -3.28 -0.16
N PHE A 100 -12.27 -4.37 0.07
CA PHE A 100 -11.87 -5.37 1.05
C PHE A 100 -10.76 -6.29 0.54
N VAL A 101 -10.78 -6.68 -0.73
CA VAL A 101 -9.79 -7.62 -1.29
C VAL A 101 -8.55 -6.89 -1.76
N THR A 102 -8.69 -5.88 -2.61
CA THR A 102 -7.52 -5.20 -3.19
C THR A 102 -6.86 -4.24 -2.21
N VAL A 103 -7.66 -3.42 -1.52
CA VAL A 103 -7.08 -2.40 -0.63
C VAL A 103 -6.74 -2.99 0.72
N TYR A 104 -7.72 -3.51 1.46
CA TYR A 104 -7.51 -3.93 2.85
C TYR A 104 -6.66 -5.22 2.94
N LEU A 105 -7.14 -6.31 2.36
CA LEU A 105 -6.42 -7.60 2.41
C LEU A 105 -5.11 -7.53 1.61
N GLY A 106 -5.14 -6.85 0.45
CA GLY A 106 -3.96 -6.65 -0.38
C GLY A 106 -2.83 -5.91 0.35
N SER A 107 -3.14 -4.85 1.11
CA SER A 107 -2.12 -4.13 1.88
C SER A 107 -1.59 -4.96 3.05
N ALA A 108 -2.44 -5.71 3.74
CA ALA A 108 -2.00 -6.61 4.80
C ALA A 108 -1.05 -7.69 4.28
N LEU A 109 -1.36 -8.30 3.13
CA LEU A 109 -0.51 -9.31 2.49
C LEU A 109 0.79 -8.69 1.94
N ALA A 110 0.70 -7.52 1.30
CA ALA A 110 1.87 -6.79 0.81
C ALA A 110 2.84 -6.44 1.93
N PHE A 111 2.33 -6.02 3.09
CA PHE A 111 3.12 -5.74 4.28
C PHE A 111 3.82 -7.00 4.81
N ASN A 112 3.10 -8.12 4.93
CA ASN A 112 3.70 -9.39 5.35
C ASN A 112 4.79 -9.84 4.37
N LEU A 113 4.55 -9.72 3.06
CA LEU A 113 5.52 -10.09 2.03
C LEU A 113 6.78 -9.21 2.11
N ALA A 114 6.61 -7.91 2.32
CA ALA A 114 7.72 -6.97 2.54
C ALA A 114 8.54 -7.34 3.79
N GLY A 115 7.86 -7.68 4.88
CA GLY A 115 8.49 -8.15 6.12
C GLY A 115 9.29 -9.43 5.93
N LEU A 116 8.71 -10.43 5.27
CA LEU A 116 9.38 -11.69 4.96
C LEU A 116 10.59 -11.49 4.03
N ALA A 117 10.46 -10.64 3.01
CA ALA A 117 11.58 -10.29 2.13
C ALA A 117 12.72 -9.63 2.91
N ARG A 118 12.38 -8.73 3.85
CA ARG A 118 13.37 -8.09 4.73
C ARG A 118 14.08 -9.08 5.63
N ILE A 119 13.34 -10.00 6.25
CA ILE A 119 13.92 -11.10 7.05
C ILE A 119 14.89 -11.93 6.19
N GLY A 120 14.48 -12.31 4.98
CA GLY A 120 15.30 -13.07 4.06
C GLY A 120 16.64 -12.38 3.74
N VAL A 121 16.62 -11.07 3.49
CA VAL A 121 17.83 -10.29 3.25
C VAL A 121 18.73 -10.22 4.49
N LEU A 122 18.17 -10.02 5.67
CA LEU A 122 18.93 -9.95 6.93
C LEU A 122 19.56 -11.28 7.31
N LEU A 123 18.88 -12.40 7.08
CA LEU A 123 19.42 -13.75 7.29
C LEU A 123 20.52 -14.04 6.27
N ALA A 124 20.34 -13.69 4.99
CA ALA A 124 21.34 -13.90 3.95
C ALA A 124 22.62 -13.08 4.17
N SER A 125 22.48 -11.89 4.78
CA SER A 125 23.63 -11.03 5.13
C SER A 125 24.33 -11.43 6.43
N GLY A 126 23.84 -12.44 7.16
CA GLY A 126 24.39 -12.85 8.46
C GLY A 126 24.21 -11.80 9.57
N SER A 127 23.38 -10.79 9.34
CA SER A 127 23.17 -9.67 10.27
C SER A 127 22.17 -10.01 11.40
N LEU A 128 21.44 -11.10 11.29
CA LEU A 128 20.47 -11.57 12.27
C LEU A 128 20.63 -13.07 12.53
N ASP A 129 20.49 -13.44 13.83
CA ASP A 129 20.43 -14.85 14.21
C ASP A 129 19.00 -15.39 14.04
N ALA A 130 18.86 -16.55 13.40
CA ALA A 130 17.57 -17.18 13.12
C ALA A 130 16.71 -17.41 14.39
N ALA A 131 17.35 -17.60 15.54
CA ALA A 131 16.67 -17.77 16.82
C ALA A 131 15.94 -16.48 17.30
N HIS A 132 16.50 -15.31 17.01
CA HIS A 132 15.89 -14.01 17.37
C HIS A 132 14.71 -13.64 16.48
N VAL A 133 14.75 -14.04 15.21
CA VAL A 133 13.70 -13.74 14.23
C VAL A 133 12.41 -14.50 14.53
N GLY A 134 12.53 -15.75 15.02
CA GLY A 134 11.38 -16.66 15.18
C GLY A 134 10.38 -16.26 16.26
N GLY A 135 10.82 -15.64 17.35
CA GLY A 135 9.95 -15.37 18.51
C GLY A 135 9.21 -14.04 18.46
N GLU A 136 9.92 -12.97 18.15
CA GLU A 136 9.36 -11.61 18.29
C GLU A 136 8.73 -11.08 16.99
N TYR A 137 9.34 -11.40 15.84
CA TYR A 137 8.95 -10.79 14.58
C TYR A 137 7.67 -11.41 13.99
N PHE A 138 7.57 -12.74 14.03
CA PHE A 138 6.37 -13.43 13.54
C PHE A 138 5.10 -13.13 14.35
N ALA A 139 5.24 -12.81 15.64
CA ALA A 139 4.10 -12.44 16.47
C ALA A 139 3.57 -11.04 16.15
N ILE A 140 4.43 -10.12 15.71
CA ILE A 140 4.09 -8.71 15.47
C ILE A 140 3.64 -8.46 14.05
N LEU A 141 4.12 -9.22 13.06
CA LEU A 141 3.74 -9.08 11.67
C LEU A 141 2.21 -9.07 11.44
N PRO A 142 1.42 -10.01 11.98
CA PRO A 142 -0.04 -10.00 11.80
C PRO A 142 -0.70 -8.78 12.40
N LEU A 143 -0.25 -8.34 13.58
CA LEU A 143 -0.79 -7.16 14.25
C LEU A 143 -0.53 -5.87 13.43
N MET A 144 0.70 -5.71 12.93
CA MET A 144 1.07 -4.55 12.13
C MET A 144 0.42 -4.59 10.74
N SER A 145 0.26 -5.77 10.15
CA SER A 145 -0.41 -5.93 8.86
C SER A 145 -1.90 -5.56 8.92
N PHE A 146 -2.56 -5.84 10.06
CA PHE A 146 -3.92 -5.36 10.30
C PHE A 146 -3.96 -3.83 10.32
N GLY A 147 -3.07 -3.19 11.06
CA GLY A 147 -2.94 -1.74 11.11
C GLY A 147 -2.66 -1.12 9.73
N GLU A 148 -1.77 -1.73 8.94
CA GLU A 148 -1.49 -1.31 7.55
C GLU A 148 -2.75 -1.41 6.68
N GLY A 149 -3.53 -2.50 6.82
CA GLY A 149 -4.81 -2.68 6.13
C GLY A 149 -5.80 -1.56 6.44
N VAL A 150 -5.97 -1.23 7.71
CA VAL A 150 -6.87 -0.18 8.16
C VAL A 150 -6.43 1.18 7.62
N VAL A 151 -5.15 1.54 7.75
CA VAL A 151 -4.65 2.85 7.31
C VAL A 151 -4.75 3.01 5.79
N ASN A 152 -4.35 2.00 5.01
CA ASN A 152 -4.53 2.01 3.55
C ASN A 152 -6.02 2.10 3.19
N GLY A 153 -6.88 1.36 3.88
CA GLY A 153 -8.34 1.41 3.70
C GLY A 153 -8.89 2.80 3.94
N MET A 154 -8.52 3.45 5.05
CA MET A 154 -8.95 4.81 5.36
C MET A 154 -8.50 5.82 4.30
N VAL A 155 -7.23 5.77 3.88
CA VAL A 155 -6.69 6.67 2.85
C VAL A 155 -7.42 6.47 1.52
N MET A 156 -7.62 5.23 1.10
CA MET A 156 -8.32 4.92 -0.15
C MET A 156 -9.80 5.30 -0.10
N ALA A 157 -10.49 5.04 1.01
CA ALA A 157 -11.88 5.47 1.20
C ALA A 157 -12.02 6.98 1.08
N MET A 158 -11.14 7.74 1.74
CA MET A 158 -11.12 9.19 1.62
C MET A 158 -10.84 9.65 0.18
N CYS A 159 -9.90 9.03 -0.51
CA CYS A 159 -9.57 9.38 -1.90
C CYS A 159 -10.74 9.09 -2.84
N VAL A 160 -11.38 7.94 -2.73
CA VAL A 160 -12.54 7.56 -3.57
C VAL A 160 -13.73 8.48 -3.32
N VAL A 161 -14.00 8.86 -2.07
CA VAL A 161 -15.15 9.73 -1.72
C VAL A 161 -14.92 11.18 -2.12
N TYR A 162 -13.74 11.74 -1.82
CA TYR A 162 -13.49 13.17 -2.02
C TYR A 162 -12.88 13.51 -3.38
N LYS A 163 -12.10 12.57 -3.97
CA LYS A 163 -11.36 12.81 -5.21
C LYS A 163 -11.19 11.52 -6.02
N PRO A 164 -12.27 10.94 -6.55
CA PRO A 164 -12.22 9.66 -7.28
C PRO A 164 -11.28 9.71 -8.48
N HIS A 165 -11.16 10.85 -9.16
CA HIS A 165 -10.25 11.06 -10.30
C HIS A 165 -8.74 10.98 -9.94
N TRP A 166 -8.37 10.91 -8.66
CA TRP A 166 -6.99 10.70 -8.23
C TRP A 166 -6.64 9.21 -8.13
N VAL A 167 -7.64 8.34 -8.10
CA VAL A 167 -7.45 6.90 -7.96
C VAL A 167 -7.37 6.28 -9.35
N MET A 168 -6.15 6.01 -9.81
CA MET A 168 -5.89 5.49 -11.15
C MET A 168 -6.46 4.08 -11.35
N SER A 169 -6.61 3.31 -10.26
CA SER A 169 -7.14 1.95 -10.25
C SER A 169 -8.67 1.88 -10.10
N PHE A 170 -9.37 3.00 -9.93
CA PHE A 170 -10.81 3.03 -9.69
C PHE A 170 -11.53 3.77 -10.81
N ASP A 171 -12.39 3.06 -11.56
CA ASP A 171 -13.25 3.65 -12.58
C ASP A 171 -14.69 3.70 -12.06
N ASP A 172 -15.20 4.92 -11.80
CA ASP A 172 -16.56 5.17 -11.32
C ASP A 172 -17.62 4.49 -12.18
N LYS A 173 -17.40 4.44 -13.50
CA LYS A 173 -18.36 3.85 -14.45
C LYS A 173 -18.41 2.32 -14.32
N LEU A 174 -17.33 1.70 -13.86
CA LEU A 174 -17.21 0.25 -13.77
C LEU A 174 -17.70 -0.27 -12.40
N TYR A 175 -17.36 0.44 -11.32
CA TYR A 175 -17.60 0.00 -9.95
C TYR A 175 -18.90 0.54 -9.34
N LEU A 176 -19.42 1.68 -9.85
CA LEU A 176 -20.63 2.34 -9.35
C LEU A 176 -21.79 2.29 -10.33
N ARG A 177 -21.65 1.60 -11.47
CA ARG A 177 -22.74 1.47 -12.43
C ARG A 177 -23.93 0.78 -11.79
N ARG A 178 -25.05 1.50 -11.67
CA ARG A 178 -26.36 0.96 -11.36
C ARG A 178 -26.66 -0.19 -12.30
N ARG A 179 -27.18 -1.29 -11.77
CA ARG A 179 -27.60 -2.47 -12.54
C ARG A 179 -28.42 -2.06 -13.76
N PRO A 180 -28.14 -2.62 -14.95
CA PRO A 180 -28.95 -2.39 -16.16
C PRO A 180 -30.39 -2.90 -16.04
N ASP A 181 -30.70 -3.64 -15.00
CA ASP A 181 -31.93 -4.40 -14.80
C ASP A 181 -33.03 -3.64 -14.05
N LEU A 182 -32.83 -2.37 -13.69
CA LEU A 182 -33.90 -1.57 -13.10
C LEU A 182 -34.89 -1.15 -14.18
N PRO A 183 -36.23 -1.29 -13.93
CA PRO A 183 -37.26 -0.84 -14.84
C PRO A 183 -37.07 0.62 -15.24
N PRO A 184 -37.45 0.99 -16.49
CA PRO A 184 -37.26 2.35 -17.00
C PRO A 184 -37.97 3.45 -16.18
N GLU A 185 -38.86 3.08 -15.28
CA GLU A 185 -39.65 3.96 -14.43
C GLU A 185 -38.85 4.68 -13.34
N ASP A 186 -37.65 4.12 -12.98
CA ASP A 186 -36.77 4.71 -11.95
C ASP A 186 -35.58 5.52 -12.55
N ARG A 187 -35.59 5.80 -13.85
CA ARG A 187 -34.57 6.64 -14.47
C ARG A 187 -34.87 8.09 -14.17
N ASP A 188 -34.02 8.76 -13.41
CA ASP A 188 -34.09 10.22 -13.28
C ASP A 188 -33.69 10.84 -14.64
N PRO A 189 -34.65 11.48 -15.36
CA PRO A 189 -34.38 12.05 -16.68
C PRO A 189 -33.35 13.18 -16.68
N ARG A 190 -32.88 13.63 -15.51
CA ARG A 190 -31.86 14.67 -15.35
C ARG A 190 -30.44 14.14 -15.38
N LEU A 191 -30.26 12.82 -15.25
CA LEU A 191 -28.95 12.17 -15.20
C LEU A 191 -28.54 11.52 -16.54
N ASP A 192 -29.50 11.36 -17.48
CA ASP A 192 -29.26 10.84 -18.82
C ASP A 192 -29.63 11.93 -19.85
N PRO A 193 -28.73 12.87 -20.20
CA PRO A 193 -28.96 13.76 -21.33
C PRO A 193 -28.99 12.96 -22.63
N PRO A 194 -29.76 13.41 -23.64
CA PRO A 194 -29.94 12.73 -24.91
C PRO A 194 -28.66 12.56 -25.73
#